data_480223c0a61e11394963526d2c63ab4e
#
_entry.id   480223c0a61e11394963526d2c63ab4e
#
_cell.length_a   1.000
_cell.length_b   1.000
_cell.length_c   1.000
_cell.angle_alpha   90.00
_cell.angle_beta   90.00
_cell.angle_gamma   90.00
#
_symmetry.space_group_name_H-M   'P 1'
#
loop_
_entity.id
_entity.type
_entity.pdbx_description
1 polymer ?
#
loop_
_entity_poly.entity_id
_entity_poly.type
_entity_poly.pdbx_seq_one_letter_code
_entity_poly.pdbx_strand_id
1 'polypeptide(L)'
;MVLFRLFLGIALLVGGSRLFWLFLGSVGFIFAFDFAERTIHNQPHSVIFIIALFAGALGGMAAILLQKYAVLAGGFLAGGYILIELLKTLGVRIGEYHWIIFVVGGLAGAVLMSVVFGWALIIISSLMGAILILQTFHFRHQVSELSFIFLAILGIVIQSGLTASQIVKRPYKGCNRY
;
A
#
# COMPACT_ATOMS: atom_id res chain seq x y z
N MET A 1 7.92 -10.48 -25.19
CA MET A 1 8.19 -9.59 -24.03
C MET A 1 7.26 -8.36 -23.98
N VAL A 2 6.86 -7.80 -25.14
CA VAL A 2 5.95 -6.62 -25.23
C VAL A 2 4.58 -6.88 -24.58
N LEU A 3 3.92 -8.00 -24.94
CA LEU A 3 2.63 -8.40 -24.38
C LEU A 3 2.64 -8.57 -22.85
N PHE A 4 3.72 -9.11 -22.30
CA PHE A 4 3.86 -9.28 -20.84
C PHE A 4 3.95 -7.94 -20.11
N ARG A 5 4.71 -6.98 -20.64
CA ARG A 5 4.82 -5.61 -20.08
C ARG A 5 3.50 -4.88 -20.15
N LEU A 6 2.78 -5.02 -21.28
CA LEU A 6 1.45 -4.43 -21.45
C LEU A 6 0.44 -4.99 -20.44
N PHE A 7 0.40 -6.31 -20.30
CA PHE A 7 -0.47 -7.00 -19.34
C PHE A 7 -0.15 -6.55 -17.89
N LEU A 8 1.13 -6.49 -17.54
CA LEU A 8 1.58 -6.04 -16.22
C LEU A 8 1.22 -4.56 -15.98
N GLY A 9 1.39 -3.70 -16.99
CA GLY A 9 1.02 -2.29 -16.93
C GLY A 9 -0.48 -2.09 -16.69
N ILE A 10 -1.32 -2.82 -17.43
CA ILE A 10 -2.78 -2.78 -17.25
C ILE A 10 -3.18 -3.35 -15.89
N ALA A 11 -2.59 -4.45 -15.46
CA ALA A 11 -2.86 -5.06 -14.16
C ALA A 11 -2.51 -4.10 -13.01
N LEU A 12 -1.37 -3.39 -13.09
CA LEU A 12 -0.98 -2.36 -12.13
C LEU A 12 -1.90 -1.15 -12.19
N LEU A 13 -2.32 -0.73 -13.37
CA LEU A 13 -3.18 0.43 -13.55
C LEU A 13 -4.59 0.20 -13.01
N VAL A 14 -5.13 -1.03 -13.11
CA VAL A 14 -6.49 -1.38 -12.63
C VAL A 14 -6.49 -1.87 -11.19
N GLY A 15 -5.49 -2.62 -10.78
CA GLY A 15 -5.46 -3.33 -9.50
C GLY A 15 -4.24 -3.10 -8.64
N GLY A 16 -3.43 -2.07 -8.92
CA GLY A 16 -2.12 -1.87 -8.30
C GLY A 16 -2.14 -1.78 -6.78
N SER A 17 -3.14 -1.13 -6.19
CA SER A 17 -3.31 -1.08 -4.74
C SER A 17 -3.60 -2.47 -4.12
N ARG A 18 -4.22 -3.37 -4.88
CA ARG A 18 -4.46 -4.76 -4.46
C ARG A 18 -3.29 -5.69 -4.76
N LEU A 19 -2.52 -5.39 -5.80
CA LEU A 19 -1.33 -6.17 -6.16
C LEU A 19 -0.14 -5.91 -5.22
N PHE A 20 -0.19 -4.85 -4.43
CA PHE A 20 0.86 -4.53 -3.46
C PHE A 20 1.13 -5.69 -2.47
N TRP A 21 0.09 -6.37 -1.98
CA TRP A 21 0.24 -7.53 -1.11
C TRP A 21 0.92 -8.71 -1.82
N LEU A 22 0.64 -8.87 -3.12
CA LEU A 22 1.23 -9.93 -3.95
C LEU A 22 2.73 -9.65 -4.18
N PHE A 23 3.09 -8.39 -4.41
CA PHE A 23 4.48 -7.94 -4.46
C PHE A 23 5.20 -8.23 -3.13
N LEU A 24 4.60 -7.85 -2.01
CA LEU A 24 5.16 -8.08 -0.69
C LEU A 24 5.32 -9.57 -0.37
N GLY A 25 4.33 -10.39 -0.76
CA GLY A 25 4.41 -11.86 -0.68
C GLY A 25 5.53 -12.45 -1.55
N SER A 26 5.71 -11.92 -2.75
CA SER A 26 6.79 -12.36 -3.65
C SER A 26 8.17 -12.03 -3.09
N VAL A 27 8.36 -10.85 -2.53
CA VAL A 27 9.61 -10.46 -1.86
C VAL A 27 9.86 -11.36 -0.67
N GLY A 28 8.83 -11.59 0.18
CA GLY A 28 8.93 -12.50 1.31
C GLY A 28 9.28 -13.93 0.90
N PHE A 29 8.70 -14.42 -0.21
CA PHE A 29 9.02 -15.74 -0.77
C PHE A 29 10.49 -15.84 -1.21
N ILE A 30 10.99 -14.82 -1.93
CA ILE A 30 12.39 -14.81 -2.40
C ILE A 30 13.36 -14.85 -1.22
N PHE A 31 13.13 -14.01 -0.20
CA PHE A 31 13.94 -14.01 1.02
C PHE A 31 13.87 -15.34 1.79
N ALA A 32 12.67 -15.91 1.91
CA ALA A 32 12.48 -17.21 2.58
C ALA A 32 13.17 -18.33 1.82
N PHE A 33 13.13 -18.30 0.49
CA PHE A 33 13.79 -19.29 -0.36
C PHE A 33 15.31 -19.21 -0.23
N ASP A 34 15.90 -18.01 -0.35
CA ASP A 34 17.34 -17.79 -0.21
C ASP A 34 17.84 -18.16 1.20
N PHE A 35 17.05 -17.82 2.23
CA PHE A 35 17.37 -18.19 3.61
C PHE A 35 17.30 -19.72 3.84
N ALA A 36 16.26 -20.38 3.31
CA ALA A 36 16.11 -21.84 3.43
C ALA A 36 17.23 -22.58 2.69
N GLU A 37 17.60 -22.12 1.49
CA GLU A 37 18.69 -22.70 0.71
C GLU A 37 20.04 -22.60 1.44
N ARG A 38 20.33 -21.50 2.10
CA ARG A 38 21.54 -21.29 2.89
C ARG A 38 21.56 -22.10 4.20
N THR A 39 20.38 -22.35 4.79
CA THR A 39 20.31 -23.00 6.11
C THR A 39 20.19 -24.52 6.01
N ILE A 40 19.55 -25.02 4.95
CA ILE A 40 19.21 -26.44 4.81
C ILE A 40 20.01 -27.06 3.65
N HIS A 41 21.26 -27.41 3.91
CA HIS A 41 22.21 -27.88 2.89
C HIS A 41 21.95 -29.32 2.36
N ASN A 42 21.08 -30.11 2.99
CA ASN A 42 20.96 -31.57 2.72
C ASN A 42 19.55 -32.03 2.31
N GLN A 43 18.67 -31.11 1.89
CA GLN A 43 17.30 -31.48 1.50
C GLN A 43 17.09 -31.32 -0.01
N PRO A 44 16.21 -32.16 -0.62
CA PRO A 44 15.86 -32.01 -2.03
C PRO A 44 15.17 -30.64 -2.28
N HIS A 45 15.44 -30.06 -3.45
CA HIS A 45 14.90 -28.73 -3.85
C HIS A 45 13.37 -28.61 -3.69
N SER A 46 12.64 -29.73 -3.81
CA SER A 46 11.19 -29.77 -3.63
C SER A 46 10.77 -29.42 -2.20
N VAL A 47 11.52 -29.84 -1.19
CA VAL A 47 11.25 -29.55 0.23
C VAL A 47 11.54 -28.09 0.52
N ILE A 48 12.66 -27.58 0.01
CA ILE A 48 13.04 -26.15 0.14
C ILE A 48 11.96 -25.27 -0.49
N PHE A 49 11.46 -25.63 -1.67
CA PHE A 49 10.40 -24.89 -2.35
C PHE A 49 9.09 -24.85 -1.55
N ILE A 50 8.66 -25.97 -0.96
CA ILE A 50 7.46 -26.03 -0.12
C ILE A 50 7.62 -25.17 1.13
N ILE A 51 8.76 -25.25 1.81
CA ILE A 51 9.05 -24.45 3.00
C ILE A 51 9.04 -22.96 2.65
N ALA A 52 9.70 -22.57 1.54
CA ALA A 52 9.75 -21.20 1.06
C ALA A 52 8.34 -20.68 0.70
N LEU A 53 7.51 -21.52 0.09
CA LEU A 53 6.12 -21.17 -0.26
C LEU A 53 5.29 -20.87 1.00
N PHE A 54 5.37 -21.72 2.01
CA PHE A 54 4.67 -21.52 3.29
C PHE A 54 5.21 -20.31 4.04
N ALA A 55 6.53 -20.16 4.13
CA ALA A 55 7.17 -19.02 4.78
C ALA A 55 6.86 -17.70 4.05
N GLY A 56 6.87 -17.69 2.71
CA GLY A 56 6.49 -16.53 1.91
C GLY A 56 5.01 -16.15 2.08
N ALA A 57 4.11 -17.15 2.14
CA ALA A 57 2.69 -16.89 2.38
C ALA A 57 2.44 -16.32 3.78
N LEU A 58 3.05 -16.92 4.81
CA LEU A 58 2.97 -16.43 6.20
C LEU A 58 3.62 -15.06 6.36
N GLY A 59 4.81 -14.84 5.77
CA GLY A 59 5.50 -13.57 5.76
C GLY A 59 4.70 -12.47 5.06
N GLY A 60 4.09 -12.77 3.91
CA GLY A 60 3.20 -11.85 3.20
C GLY A 60 1.97 -11.47 4.02
N MET A 61 1.33 -12.44 4.70
CA MET A 61 0.19 -12.16 5.58
C MET A 61 0.60 -11.32 6.79
N ALA A 62 1.72 -11.65 7.44
CA ALA A 62 2.28 -10.89 8.54
C ALA A 62 2.64 -9.46 8.10
N ALA A 63 3.23 -9.28 6.93
CA ALA A 63 3.61 -7.99 6.39
C ALA A 63 2.40 -7.07 6.18
N ILE A 64 1.26 -7.59 5.70
CA ILE A 64 0.02 -6.83 5.54
C ILE A 64 -0.50 -6.33 6.89
N LEU A 65 -0.47 -7.20 7.90
CA LEU A 65 -0.90 -6.82 9.25
C LEU A 65 0.05 -5.78 9.87
N LEU A 66 1.38 -6.04 9.80
CA LEU A 66 2.38 -5.10 10.32
C LEU A 66 2.31 -3.75 9.61
N GLN A 67 2.12 -3.72 8.29
CA GLN A 67 1.99 -2.48 7.53
C GLN A 67 0.85 -1.62 8.05
N LYS A 68 -0.33 -2.22 8.28
CA LYS A 68 -1.49 -1.49 8.80
C LYS A 68 -1.19 -0.86 10.18
N TYR A 69 -0.61 -1.64 11.09
CA TYR A 69 -0.25 -1.13 12.42
C TYR A 69 0.91 -0.13 12.37
N ALA A 70 1.90 -0.34 11.51
CA ALA A 70 3.01 0.59 11.33
C ALA A 70 2.54 1.96 10.82
N VAL A 71 1.62 2.00 9.85
CA VAL A 71 1.03 3.24 9.33
C VAL A 71 0.24 3.96 10.41
N LEU A 72 -0.58 3.23 11.20
CA LEU A 72 -1.33 3.81 12.31
C LEU A 72 -0.41 4.35 13.41
N ALA A 73 0.60 3.57 13.82
CA ALA A 73 1.56 3.98 14.84
C ALA A 73 2.40 5.17 14.39
N GLY A 74 2.90 5.14 13.16
CA GLY A 74 3.64 6.26 12.56
C GLY A 74 2.80 7.53 12.47
N GLY A 75 1.55 7.40 12.02
CA GLY A 75 0.59 8.51 12.00
C GLY A 75 0.26 9.06 13.37
N PHE A 76 0.13 8.17 14.37
CA PHE A 76 -0.12 8.55 15.76
C PHE A 76 1.05 9.35 16.35
N LEU A 77 2.27 8.85 16.22
CA LEU A 77 3.45 9.52 16.72
C LEU A 77 3.70 10.87 16.04
N ALA A 78 3.63 10.87 14.71
CA ALA A 78 3.82 12.08 13.91
C ALA A 78 2.72 13.12 14.19
N GLY A 79 1.45 12.72 14.22
CA GLY A 79 0.33 13.61 14.49
C GLY A 79 0.36 14.22 15.88
N GLY A 80 0.71 13.41 16.90
CA GLY A 80 0.89 13.90 18.28
C GLY A 80 2.00 14.93 18.37
N TYR A 81 3.15 14.64 17.78
CA TYR A 81 4.29 15.56 17.78
C TYR A 81 4.01 16.86 17.01
N ILE A 82 3.44 16.74 15.80
CA ILE A 82 3.11 17.90 14.95
C ILE A 82 2.11 18.81 15.66
N LEU A 83 1.08 18.25 16.30
CA LEU A 83 0.07 19.08 17.01
C LEU A 83 0.68 19.85 18.17
N ILE A 84 1.55 19.21 18.96
CA ILE A 84 2.25 19.88 20.06
C ILE A 84 3.11 21.03 19.53
N GLU A 85 3.89 20.78 18.47
CA GLU A 85 4.80 21.78 17.91
C GLU A 85 4.03 22.94 17.27
N LEU A 86 2.91 22.65 16.62
CA LEU A 86 2.01 23.66 16.06
C LEU A 86 1.45 24.59 17.17
N LEU A 87 0.98 24.02 18.28
CA LEU A 87 0.43 24.80 19.39
C LEU A 87 1.49 25.66 20.07
N LYS A 88 2.73 25.16 20.23
CA LYS A 88 3.86 25.94 20.74
C LYS A 88 4.16 27.13 19.81
N THR A 89 4.20 26.91 18.51
CA THR A 89 4.44 27.96 17.51
C THR A 89 3.35 29.04 17.54
N LEU A 90 2.10 28.67 17.84
CA LEU A 90 0.99 29.58 18.03
C LEU A 90 1.00 30.30 19.40
N GLY A 91 2.02 30.06 20.25
CA GLY A 91 2.16 30.71 21.53
C GLY A 91 1.24 30.16 22.62
N VAL A 92 0.57 29.04 22.39
CA VAL A 92 -0.29 28.40 23.39
C VAL A 92 0.59 27.75 24.47
N ARG A 93 0.43 28.18 25.73
CA ARG A 93 1.11 27.54 26.86
C ARG A 93 0.50 26.16 27.12
N ILE A 94 1.22 25.13 26.74
CA ILE A 94 0.81 23.71 26.89
C ILE A 94 1.27 23.24 28.29
N GLY A 95 0.68 23.67 29.36
CA GLY A 95 1.06 23.27 30.71
C GLY A 95 1.10 21.75 30.96
N GLU A 96 0.49 21.26 32.01
CA GLU A 96 0.45 19.81 32.34
C GLU A 96 -0.38 18.94 31.36
N TYR A 97 -1.15 19.55 30.43
CA TYR A 97 -2.04 18.86 29.52
C TYR A 97 -1.38 18.40 28.19
N HIS A 98 -0.05 18.48 28.08
CA HIS A 98 0.65 18.11 26.85
C HIS A 98 0.39 16.67 26.39
N TRP A 99 0.16 15.73 27.31
CA TRP A 99 -0.14 14.34 26.99
C TRP A 99 -1.53 14.18 26.34
N ILE A 100 -2.55 14.96 26.75
CA ILE A 100 -3.89 14.94 26.14
C ILE A 100 -3.80 15.45 24.71
N ILE A 101 -3.07 16.54 24.50
CA ILE A 101 -2.83 17.11 23.17
C ILE A 101 -2.12 16.11 22.27
N PHE A 102 -1.12 15.41 22.82
CA PHE A 102 -0.41 14.36 22.10
C PHE A 102 -1.34 13.22 21.67
N VAL A 103 -2.21 12.73 22.55
CA VAL A 103 -3.15 11.66 22.25
C VAL A 103 -4.18 12.10 21.20
N VAL A 104 -4.76 13.30 21.34
CA VAL A 104 -5.72 13.84 20.36
C VAL A 104 -5.06 14.04 19.00
N GLY A 105 -3.89 14.67 18.96
CA GLY A 105 -3.10 14.82 17.73
C GLY A 105 -2.69 13.48 17.11
N GLY A 106 -2.32 12.53 17.96
CA GLY A 106 -1.96 11.18 17.55
C GLY A 106 -3.13 10.43 16.91
N LEU A 107 -4.32 10.46 17.52
CA LEU A 107 -5.51 9.84 16.96
C LEU A 107 -5.90 10.48 15.61
N ALA A 108 -5.90 11.81 15.54
CA ALA A 108 -6.16 12.52 14.30
C ALA A 108 -5.11 12.18 13.23
N GLY A 109 -3.83 12.15 13.59
CA GLY A 109 -2.72 11.77 12.71
C GLY A 109 -2.79 10.34 12.23
N ALA A 110 -3.18 9.38 13.09
CA ALA A 110 -3.34 7.97 12.70
C ALA A 110 -4.46 7.81 11.65
N VAL A 111 -5.60 8.47 11.84
CA VAL A 111 -6.71 8.45 10.88
C VAL A 111 -6.28 9.09 9.56
N LEU A 112 -5.67 10.29 9.61
CA LEU A 112 -5.20 11.01 8.44
C LEU A 112 -4.19 10.17 7.66
N MET A 113 -3.19 9.61 8.35
CA MET A 113 -2.14 8.81 7.71
C MET A 113 -2.68 7.55 7.05
N SER A 114 -3.68 6.90 7.64
CA SER A 114 -4.30 5.70 7.04
C SER A 114 -5.04 6.03 5.74
N VAL A 115 -5.70 7.20 5.67
CA VAL A 115 -6.37 7.69 4.45
C VAL A 115 -5.34 8.08 3.40
N VAL A 116 -4.34 8.88 3.77
CA VAL A 116 -3.28 9.36 2.86
C VAL A 116 -2.49 8.18 2.29
N PHE A 117 -2.18 7.18 3.12
CA PHE A 117 -1.46 5.99 2.67
C PHE A 117 -2.23 5.21 1.61
N GLY A 118 -3.55 5.05 1.77
CA GLY A 118 -4.40 4.41 0.77
C GLY A 118 -4.38 5.16 -0.57
N TRP A 119 -4.49 6.48 -0.54
CA TRP A 119 -4.40 7.32 -1.73
C TRP A 119 -3.02 7.30 -2.38
N ALA A 120 -1.95 7.32 -1.57
CA ALA A 120 -0.58 7.22 -2.06
C ALA A 120 -0.34 5.92 -2.84
N LEU A 121 -0.84 4.79 -2.36
CA LEU A 121 -0.76 3.51 -3.08
C LEU A 121 -1.49 3.55 -4.43
N ILE A 122 -2.67 4.15 -4.50
CA ILE A 122 -3.43 4.32 -5.74
C ILE A 122 -2.64 5.17 -6.74
N ILE A 123 -2.11 6.30 -6.30
CA ILE A 123 -1.35 7.23 -7.15
C ILE A 123 -0.08 6.55 -7.68
N ILE A 124 0.73 5.97 -6.80
CA ILE A 124 1.99 5.33 -7.17
C ILE A 124 1.76 4.18 -8.14
N SER A 125 0.77 3.33 -7.88
CA SER A 125 0.47 2.19 -8.75
C SER A 125 -0.05 2.63 -10.13
N SER A 126 -0.85 3.71 -10.19
CA SER A 126 -1.34 4.28 -11.45
C SER A 126 -0.21 4.89 -12.28
N LEU A 127 0.73 5.60 -11.63
CA LEU A 127 1.92 6.14 -12.26
C LEU A 127 2.82 5.04 -12.83
N MET A 128 3.10 4.01 -12.04
CA MET A 128 3.92 2.87 -12.47
C MET A 128 3.26 2.10 -13.62
N GLY A 129 1.94 1.90 -13.57
CA GLY A 129 1.18 1.29 -14.65
C GLY A 129 1.25 2.09 -15.95
N ALA A 130 1.09 3.41 -15.87
CA ALA A 130 1.21 4.31 -17.01
C ALA A 130 2.61 4.29 -17.63
N ILE A 131 3.67 4.31 -16.81
CA ILE A 131 5.06 4.23 -17.29
C ILE A 131 5.30 2.92 -18.05
N LEU A 132 4.86 1.77 -17.51
CA LEU A 132 5.05 0.47 -18.16
C LEU A 132 4.32 0.37 -19.51
N ILE A 133 3.12 0.95 -19.61
CA ILE A 133 2.36 1.00 -20.86
C ILE A 133 3.11 1.87 -21.89
N LEU A 134 3.54 3.07 -21.48
CA LEU A 134 4.24 3.98 -22.39
C LEU A 134 5.59 3.45 -22.88
N GLN A 135 6.35 2.76 -22.03
CA GLN A 135 7.60 2.11 -22.42
C GLN A 135 7.39 1.00 -23.46
N THR A 136 6.19 0.44 -23.53
CA THR A 136 5.85 -0.60 -24.48
C THR A 136 5.54 -0.03 -25.87
N PHE A 137 4.96 1.17 -25.92
CA PHE A 137 4.68 1.90 -27.14
C PHE A 137 5.75 2.99 -27.30
N HIS A 138 6.65 2.84 -28.27
CA HIS A 138 7.69 3.83 -28.60
C HIS A 138 7.06 5.12 -29.18
N PHE A 139 6.31 5.86 -28.38
CA PHE A 139 5.70 7.12 -28.83
C PHE A 139 6.73 8.23 -28.98
N ARG A 140 6.55 9.07 -30.01
CA ARG A 140 7.31 10.27 -30.27
C ARG A 140 7.16 11.24 -29.09
N HIS A 141 8.22 11.88 -28.65
CA HIS A 141 8.38 12.62 -27.38
C HIS A 141 7.22 13.52 -26.95
N GLN A 142 6.54 14.18 -27.88
CA GLN A 142 5.44 15.12 -27.57
C GLN A 142 4.08 14.44 -27.25
N VAL A 143 3.82 13.26 -27.81
CA VAL A 143 2.59 12.50 -27.55
C VAL A 143 2.69 11.71 -26.25
N SER A 144 3.94 11.43 -25.80
CA SER A 144 4.23 10.66 -24.60
C SER A 144 3.77 11.35 -23.31
N GLU A 145 3.93 12.67 -23.19
CA GLU A 145 3.59 13.39 -21.95
C GLU A 145 2.09 13.49 -21.71
N LEU A 146 1.33 13.87 -22.75
CA LEU A 146 -0.13 13.92 -22.69
C LEU A 146 -0.75 12.54 -22.44
N SER A 147 -0.22 11.51 -23.10
CA SER A 147 -0.68 10.13 -22.91
C SER A 147 -0.37 9.60 -21.50
N PHE A 148 0.78 10.00 -20.92
CA PHE A 148 1.13 9.66 -19.56
C PHE A 148 0.14 10.24 -18.55
N ILE A 149 -0.14 11.54 -18.65
CA ILE A 149 -1.07 12.23 -17.75
C ILE A 149 -2.47 11.62 -17.88
N PHE A 150 -2.92 11.37 -19.10
CA PHE A 150 -4.23 10.76 -19.35
C PHE A 150 -4.34 9.35 -18.75
N LEU A 151 -3.34 8.49 -18.96
CA LEU A 151 -3.29 7.13 -18.40
C LEU A 151 -3.20 7.14 -16.88
N ALA A 152 -2.40 8.05 -16.29
CA ALA A 152 -2.30 8.18 -14.85
C ALA A 152 -3.62 8.60 -14.21
N ILE A 153 -4.29 9.62 -14.77
CA ILE A 153 -5.60 10.09 -14.31
C ILE A 153 -6.64 8.97 -14.46
N LEU A 154 -6.68 8.29 -15.60
CA LEU A 154 -7.59 7.18 -15.84
C LEU A 154 -7.39 6.05 -14.85
N GLY A 155 -6.14 5.72 -14.51
CA GLY A 155 -5.79 4.74 -13.48
C GLY A 155 -6.30 5.15 -12.09
N ILE A 156 -6.09 6.41 -11.69
CA ILE A 156 -6.56 6.95 -10.41
C ILE A 156 -8.10 6.89 -10.33
N VAL A 157 -8.79 7.30 -11.39
CA VAL A 157 -10.27 7.29 -11.44
C VAL A 157 -10.83 5.87 -11.34
N ILE A 158 -10.26 4.92 -12.08
CA ILE A 158 -10.70 3.52 -12.03
C ILE A 158 -10.48 2.93 -10.64
N GLN A 159 -9.29 3.10 -10.05
CA GLN A 159 -8.97 2.55 -8.74
C GLN A 159 -9.78 3.19 -7.61
N SER A 160 -10.00 4.50 -7.65
CA SER A 160 -10.83 5.20 -6.65
C SER A 160 -12.30 4.77 -6.74
N GLY A 161 -12.83 4.58 -7.95
CA GLY A 161 -14.19 4.08 -8.17
C GLY A 161 -14.38 2.64 -7.66
N LEU A 162 -13.41 1.76 -7.90
CA LEU A 162 -13.43 0.39 -7.38
C LEU A 162 -13.35 0.33 -5.85
N THR A 163 -12.63 1.24 -5.23
CA THR A 163 -12.53 1.33 -3.78
C THR A 163 -13.82 1.86 -3.16
N ALA A 164 -14.42 2.88 -3.75
CA ALA A 164 -15.69 3.45 -3.30
C ALA A 164 -16.84 2.44 -3.39
N SER A 165 -16.93 1.66 -4.45
CA SER A 165 -17.98 0.66 -4.64
C SER A 165 -17.96 -0.48 -3.61
N GLN A 166 -16.83 -0.73 -2.98
CA GLN A 166 -16.69 -1.75 -1.92
C GLN A 166 -17.19 -1.26 -0.55
N ILE A 167 -17.12 0.05 -0.30
CA ILE A 167 -17.65 0.66 0.93
C ILE A 167 -19.17 0.61 0.92
N VAL A 168 -19.80 0.85 -0.23
CA VAL A 168 -21.26 0.84 -0.40
C VAL A 168 -21.85 -0.58 -0.36
N LYS A 169 -21.09 -1.62 -0.72
CA LYS A 169 -21.55 -3.02 -0.76
C LYS A 169 -21.44 -3.77 0.57
N ARG A 170 -21.16 -3.14 1.71
CA ARG A 170 -21.38 -3.80 2.99
C ARG A 170 -22.88 -3.74 3.32
N PRO A 171 -23.67 -4.81 3.10
CA PRO A 171 -25.04 -4.82 3.54
C PRO A 171 -25.00 -4.72 5.06
N TYR A 172 -25.72 -3.74 5.57
CA TYR A 172 -26.10 -3.68 6.97
C TYR A 172 -26.77 -5.03 7.30
N LYS A 173 -26.06 -5.94 7.94
CA LYS A 173 -26.66 -7.12 8.55
C LYS A 173 -27.50 -6.61 9.71
N GLY A 174 -28.67 -6.09 9.36
CA GLY A 174 -29.71 -5.74 10.30
C GLY A 174 -30.07 -6.97 11.10
N CYS A 175 -30.08 -6.76 12.38
CA CYS A 175 -30.61 -7.56 13.46
C CYS A 175 -32.00 -8.09 13.07
N ASN A 176 -32.13 -9.36 12.66
CA ASN A 176 -33.38 -10.08 12.78
C ASN A 176 -33.33 -10.85 14.10
N ARG A 177 -33.85 -10.21 15.14
CA ARG A 177 -34.40 -10.91 16.31
C ARG A 177 -35.91 -11.03 16.09
N TYR A 178 -36.37 -12.22 15.91
CA TYR A 178 -37.62 -12.77 16.46
C TYR A 178 -37.34 -14.23 16.79
#